data_882c6d2d7a498e0f8278010a96b3ba52
#
_entry.id   882c6d2d7a498e0f8278010a96b3ba52
#
_cell.length_a   1.000
_cell.length_b   1.000
_cell.length_c   1.000
_cell.angle_alpha   90.00
_cell.angle_beta   90.00
_cell.angle_gamma   90.00
#
_symmetry.space_group_name_H-M   'P 1'
#
loop_
_entity.id
_entity.type
_entity.pdbx_description
1 polymer ?
#
loop_
_entity_poly.entity_id
_entity_poly.type
_entity_poly.pdbx_seq_one_letter_code
_entity_poly.pdbx_strand_id
1 'polypeptide(L)'
;MAGPQSFTPPSVTPSRTKKRFTLAEANKSLPYVSRIVKDLVTINRTIATQQQKIEKKAGKDRGSSEKELVISKDRLQSLVEELSAVGAELKDPRSGLIDFIGRHKGHDVCLCWRLGEEKVSFFHEMESGVAGRQPVTGLDESD
;
A
#
# COMPACT_ATOMS: atom_id res chain seq x y z
N MET A 1 -8.10 -19.75 8.66
CA MET A 1 -7.84 -19.23 7.97
C MET A 1 -8.16 -18.22 7.61
N ALA A 2 -7.76 -17.67 7.83
CA ALA A 2 -8.17 -16.53 7.44
C ALA A 2 -8.17 -16.55 6.04
N GLY A 3 -9.12 -16.56 5.50
CA GLY A 3 -9.15 -16.40 4.10
C GLY A 3 -8.44 -15.12 3.75
N PRO A 4 -8.33 -14.82 2.51
CA PRO A 4 -7.75 -13.63 1.99
C PRO A 4 -8.63 -12.48 2.29
N GLN A 5 -8.68 -12.14 3.49
CA GLN A 5 -9.50 -11.07 3.92
C GLN A 5 -8.96 -9.76 3.42
N SER A 6 -9.72 -8.76 3.51
CA SER A 6 -9.25 -7.42 3.24
C SER A 6 -8.06 -7.12 4.16
N PHE A 7 -7.02 -6.53 3.60
CA PHE A 7 -5.86 -6.13 4.36
C PHE A 7 -6.24 -5.03 5.35
N THR A 8 -5.82 -5.21 6.60
CA THR A 8 -5.98 -4.18 7.62
C THR A 8 -4.59 -3.64 7.91
N PRO A 9 -4.29 -2.40 7.57
CA PRO A 9 -2.97 -1.84 7.85
C PRO A 9 -2.71 -1.78 9.35
N PRO A 10 -1.44 -1.88 9.74
CA PRO A 10 -1.07 -1.66 11.13
C PRO A 10 -1.57 -0.31 11.61
N SER A 11 -1.89 -0.24 12.87
CA SER A 11 -2.31 1.01 13.46
C SER A 11 -1.15 1.99 13.48
N VAL A 12 -1.30 3.08 12.79
CA VAL A 12 -0.32 4.16 12.77
C VAL A 12 -1.03 5.39 13.31
N THR A 13 -0.34 6.16 14.13
CA THR A 13 -0.92 7.38 14.63
C THR A 13 -1.30 8.27 13.45
N PRO A 14 -2.59 8.55 13.25
CA PRO A 14 -3.00 9.33 12.11
C PRO A 14 -2.47 10.75 12.23
N SER A 15 -1.96 11.26 11.12
CA SER A 15 -1.63 12.66 11.05
C SER A 15 -2.91 13.48 11.10
N ARG A 16 -2.92 14.56 11.82
CA ARG A 16 -4.09 15.42 11.89
C ARG A 16 -4.39 16.06 10.55
N THR A 17 -3.32 16.33 9.78
CA THR A 17 -3.45 16.85 8.44
C THR A 17 -2.87 15.80 7.51
N LYS A 18 -3.73 15.20 6.72
CA LYS A 18 -3.27 14.31 5.68
C LYS A 18 -2.59 15.13 4.60
N LYS A 19 -1.43 14.68 4.16
CA LYS A 19 -0.72 15.34 3.10
C LYS A 19 -1.50 15.23 1.80
N ARG A 20 -1.68 16.36 1.12
CA ARG A 20 -2.28 16.39 -0.20
C ARG A 20 -1.20 16.53 -1.24
N PHE A 21 -1.39 15.85 -2.35
CA PHE A 21 -0.45 15.81 -3.46
C PHE A 21 -1.11 16.39 -4.70
N THR A 22 -0.34 17.14 -5.47
CA THR A 22 -0.70 17.36 -6.86
C THR A 22 -0.34 16.09 -7.63
N LEU A 23 -0.89 15.93 -8.82
CA LEU A 23 -0.51 14.81 -9.68
C LEU A 23 0.99 14.81 -9.95
N ALA A 24 1.57 15.99 -10.19
CA ALA A 24 2.99 16.13 -10.43
C ALA A 24 3.81 15.67 -9.21
N GLU A 25 3.38 16.05 -8.02
CA GLU A 25 4.06 15.65 -6.77
C GLU A 25 3.97 14.15 -6.55
N ALA A 26 2.80 13.55 -6.79
CA ALA A 26 2.63 12.11 -6.67
C ALA A 26 3.57 11.37 -7.62
N ASN A 27 3.62 11.79 -8.86
CA ASN A 27 4.51 11.19 -9.86
C ASN A 27 5.98 11.38 -9.50
N LYS A 28 6.34 12.53 -8.96
CA LYS A 28 7.72 12.82 -8.55
C LYS A 28 8.17 11.92 -7.41
N SER A 29 7.24 11.49 -6.56
CA SER A 29 7.56 10.61 -5.43
C SER A 29 7.77 9.15 -5.85
N LEU A 30 7.31 8.75 -7.04
CA LEU A 30 7.29 7.35 -7.44
C LEU A 30 8.65 6.66 -7.43
N PRO A 31 9.78 7.28 -7.81
CA PRO A 31 11.06 6.58 -7.72
C PRO A 31 11.36 6.07 -6.31
N TYR A 32 10.98 6.82 -5.30
CA TYR A 32 11.14 6.40 -3.91
C TYR A 32 10.01 5.47 -3.47
N VAL A 33 8.77 5.87 -3.73
CA VAL A 33 7.59 5.13 -3.30
C VAL A 33 7.53 3.75 -3.95
N SER A 34 7.90 3.63 -5.22
CA SER A 34 7.87 2.35 -5.92
C SER A 34 8.82 1.33 -5.31
N ARG A 35 9.95 1.78 -4.75
CA ARG A 35 10.88 0.87 -4.05
C ARG A 35 10.25 0.31 -2.79
N ILE A 36 9.60 1.18 -2.02
CA ILE A 36 8.90 0.76 -0.79
C ILE A 36 7.83 -0.25 -1.15
N VAL A 37 7.02 0.05 -2.15
CA VAL A 37 5.90 -0.81 -2.54
C VAL A 37 6.40 -2.15 -3.09
N LYS A 38 7.48 -2.13 -3.87
CA LYS A 38 8.06 -3.37 -4.38
C LYS A 38 8.53 -4.28 -3.24
N ASP A 39 9.24 -3.71 -2.27
CA ASP A 39 9.70 -4.47 -1.11
C ASP A 39 8.50 -4.98 -0.30
N LEU A 40 7.48 -4.16 -0.18
CA LEU A 40 6.27 -4.50 0.55
C LEU A 40 5.54 -5.68 -0.09
N VAL A 41 5.38 -5.67 -1.40
CA VAL A 41 4.77 -6.78 -2.14
C VAL A 41 5.59 -8.05 -1.97
N THR A 42 6.91 -7.94 -2.04
CA THR A 42 7.82 -9.06 -1.89
C THR A 42 7.71 -9.67 -0.50
N ILE A 43 7.77 -8.86 0.55
CA ILE A 43 7.69 -9.39 1.91
C ILE A 43 6.30 -9.97 2.21
N ASN A 44 5.27 -9.37 1.65
CA ASN A 44 3.91 -9.90 1.81
C ASN A 44 3.80 -11.31 1.22
N ARG A 45 4.41 -11.53 0.06
CA ARG A 45 4.44 -12.84 -0.59
C ARG A 45 5.25 -13.84 0.24
N THR A 46 6.37 -13.39 0.79
CA THR A 46 7.20 -14.21 1.69
C THR A 46 6.41 -14.65 2.91
N ILE A 47 5.65 -13.75 3.52
CA ILE A 47 4.80 -14.08 4.67
C ILE A 47 3.81 -15.18 4.33
N ALA A 48 3.14 -15.06 3.19
CA ALA A 48 2.18 -16.09 2.76
C ALA A 48 2.84 -17.46 2.62
N THR A 49 4.03 -17.50 2.03
CA THR A 49 4.80 -18.74 1.87
C THR A 49 5.21 -19.31 3.22
N GLN A 50 5.69 -18.45 4.11
CA GLN A 50 6.12 -18.88 5.45
C GLN A 50 4.95 -19.44 6.25
N GLN A 51 3.78 -18.82 6.15
CA GLN A 51 2.58 -19.30 6.84
C GLN A 51 2.17 -20.68 6.36
N GLN A 52 2.25 -20.93 5.06
CA GLN A 52 1.94 -22.24 4.50
C GLN A 52 2.91 -23.32 4.98
N LYS A 53 4.19 -22.96 5.06
CA LYS A 53 5.23 -23.91 5.52
C LYS A 53 5.08 -24.27 6.98
N ILE A 54 4.70 -23.30 7.81
CA ILE A 54 4.52 -23.52 9.25
C ILE A 54 3.45 -24.58 9.51
N GLU A 55 2.38 -24.58 8.74
CA GLU A 55 1.31 -25.55 8.91
C GLU A 55 1.78 -27.00 8.77
N LYS A 56 2.89 -27.20 8.05
CA LYS A 56 3.42 -28.53 7.77
C LYS A 56 4.57 -28.93 8.70
N LYS A 57 4.93 -28.08 9.66
CA LYS A 57 6.07 -28.29 10.54
C LYS A 57 5.63 -28.55 11.97
N ALA A 58 6.53 -29.16 12.75
CA ALA A 58 6.29 -29.44 14.16
C ALA A 58 7.60 -29.30 14.93
N GLY A 59 7.52 -29.16 16.23
CA GLY A 59 8.66 -29.12 17.12
C GLY A 59 9.55 -27.91 16.90
N LYS A 60 10.86 -28.14 16.93
CA LYS A 60 11.86 -27.08 16.79
C LYS A 60 11.80 -26.38 15.44
N ASP A 61 11.51 -27.14 14.39
CA ASP A 61 11.44 -26.59 13.05
C ASP A 61 10.29 -25.59 12.95
N ARG A 62 9.19 -25.90 13.60
CA ARG A 62 8.04 -24.97 13.62
C ARG A 62 8.40 -23.70 14.39
N GLY A 63 9.06 -23.84 15.54
CA GLY A 63 9.46 -22.70 16.34
C GLY A 63 10.39 -21.75 15.60
N SER A 64 11.38 -22.29 14.89
CA SER A 64 12.27 -21.48 14.05
C SER A 64 11.53 -20.73 12.97
N SER A 65 10.61 -21.43 12.31
CA SER A 65 9.81 -20.82 11.22
C SER A 65 8.90 -19.74 11.74
N GLU A 66 8.34 -19.93 12.94
CA GLU A 66 7.49 -18.92 13.56
C GLU A 66 8.28 -17.66 13.89
N LYS A 67 9.54 -17.80 14.31
CA LYS A 67 10.42 -16.66 14.56
C LYS A 67 10.71 -15.89 13.27
N GLU A 68 10.97 -16.59 12.18
CA GLU A 68 11.19 -15.98 10.89
C GLU A 68 9.96 -15.22 10.43
N LEU A 69 8.78 -15.77 10.66
CA LEU A 69 7.52 -15.13 10.31
C LEU A 69 7.34 -13.81 11.07
N VAL A 70 7.68 -13.80 12.36
CA VAL A 70 7.59 -12.56 13.15
C VAL A 70 8.50 -11.48 12.55
N ILE A 71 9.72 -11.85 12.18
CA ILE A 71 10.65 -10.90 11.56
C ILE A 71 10.07 -10.34 10.25
N SER A 72 9.49 -11.22 9.43
CA SER A 72 8.89 -10.79 8.17
C SER A 72 7.71 -9.85 8.40
N LYS A 73 6.87 -10.14 9.39
CA LYS A 73 5.73 -9.28 9.72
C LYS A 73 6.19 -7.92 10.23
N ASP A 74 7.25 -7.89 11.04
CA ASP A 74 7.82 -6.64 11.52
C ASP A 74 8.36 -5.81 10.35
N ARG A 75 8.98 -6.47 9.37
CA ARG A 75 9.48 -5.79 8.18
C ARG A 75 8.34 -5.20 7.37
N LEU A 76 7.25 -5.96 7.20
CA LEU A 76 6.06 -5.47 6.49
C LEU A 76 5.53 -4.22 7.18
N GLN A 77 5.41 -4.26 8.49
CA GLN A 77 4.92 -3.12 9.25
C GLN A 77 5.80 -1.89 9.07
N SER A 78 7.12 -2.07 9.12
CA SER A 78 8.06 -0.96 8.91
C SER A 78 7.90 -0.34 7.53
N LEU A 79 7.68 -1.15 6.50
CA LEU A 79 7.48 -0.65 5.15
C LEU A 79 6.16 0.11 5.01
N VAL A 80 5.10 -0.38 5.66
CA VAL A 80 3.80 0.31 5.67
C VAL A 80 3.95 1.67 6.34
N GLU A 81 4.68 1.72 7.45
CA GLU A 81 4.91 2.97 8.18
C GLU A 81 5.74 3.95 7.34
N GLU A 82 6.74 3.44 6.63
CA GLU A 82 7.56 4.26 5.75
C GLU A 82 6.74 4.87 4.62
N LEU A 83 5.86 4.06 4.02
CA LEU A 83 4.97 4.52 2.98
C LEU A 83 4.00 5.58 3.51
N SER A 84 3.45 5.33 4.68
CA SER A 84 2.53 6.27 5.34
C SER A 84 3.22 7.60 5.65
N ALA A 85 4.49 7.55 6.06
CA ALA A 85 5.26 8.75 6.35
C ALA A 85 5.47 9.62 5.12
N VAL A 86 5.55 9.02 3.94
CA VAL A 86 5.61 9.77 2.68
C VAL A 86 4.27 10.44 2.39
N GLY A 87 3.17 9.84 2.80
CA GLY A 87 1.83 10.35 2.58
C GLY A 87 0.98 9.46 1.68
N ALA A 88 1.46 8.29 1.31
CA ALA A 88 0.69 7.34 0.51
C ALA A 88 0.06 6.29 1.42
N GLU A 89 -1.07 5.76 1.01
CA GLU A 89 -1.80 4.76 1.78
C GLU A 89 -1.86 3.45 1.03
N LEU A 90 -1.47 2.37 1.69
CA LEU A 90 -1.51 1.04 1.10
C LEU A 90 -2.95 0.54 1.07
N LYS A 91 -3.39 0.10 -0.10
CA LYS A 91 -4.73 -0.45 -0.29
C LYS A 91 -4.73 -1.95 -0.52
N ASP A 92 -3.75 -2.47 -1.24
CA ASP A 92 -3.66 -3.91 -1.48
C ASP A 92 -2.19 -4.32 -1.55
N PRO A 93 -1.71 -5.06 -0.55
CA PRO A 93 -0.30 -5.47 -0.52
C PRO A 93 0.04 -6.54 -1.55
N ARG A 94 -0.95 -7.23 -2.09
CA ARG A 94 -0.70 -8.28 -3.08
C ARG A 94 -0.33 -7.70 -4.44
N SER A 95 -1.04 -6.67 -4.84
CA SER A 95 -0.80 -6.03 -6.14
C SER A 95 0.05 -4.77 -6.04
N GLY A 96 0.28 -4.27 -4.83
CA GLY A 96 0.99 -3.02 -4.65
C GLY A 96 0.15 -1.82 -5.02
N LEU A 97 -1.13 -1.84 -4.66
CA LEU A 97 -2.06 -0.75 -4.93
C LEU A 97 -1.99 0.27 -3.80
N ILE A 98 -1.77 1.52 -4.15
CA ILE A 98 -1.69 2.62 -3.20
C ILE A 98 -2.48 3.81 -3.67
N ASP A 99 -2.84 4.69 -2.74
CA ASP A 99 -3.51 5.95 -3.03
C ASP A 99 -2.75 7.11 -2.39
N PHE A 100 -2.67 8.22 -3.12
CA PHE A 100 -2.31 9.53 -2.57
C PHE A 100 -3.58 10.35 -2.49
N ILE A 101 -3.65 11.29 -1.56
CA ILE A 101 -4.78 12.20 -1.52
C ILE A 101 -4.48 13.38 -2.43
N GLY A 102 -5.34 13.60 -3.40
CA GLY A 102 -5.26 14.73 -4.32
C GLY A 102 -6.50 15.57 -4.26
N ARG A 103 -6.63 16.50 -5.19
CA ARG A 103 -7.77 17.40 -5.27
C ARG A 103 -8.37 17.33 -6.67
N HIS A 104 -9.66 17.39 -6.72
CA HIS A 104 -10.42 17.44 -7.99
C HIS A 104 -11.64 18.30 -7.78
N LYS A 105 -11.76 19.36 -8.56
CA LYS A 105 -12.91 20.28 -8.47
C LYS A 105 -13.16 20.73 -7.03
N GLY A 106 -12.10 21.05 -6.31
CA GLY A 106 -12.19 21.59 -4.96
C GLY A 106 -12.44 20.58 -3.85
N HIS A 107 -12.46 19.28 -4.14
CA HIS A 107 -12.61 18.26 -3.09
C HIS A 107 -11.51 17.20 -3.16
N ASP A 108 -11.36 16.46 -2.07
CA ASP A 108 -10.33 15.42 -1.99
C ASP A 108 -10.72 14.19 -2.82
N VAL A 109 -9.73 13.66 -3.53
CA VAL A 109 -9.86 12.40 -4.28
C VAL A 109 -8.63 11.54 -4.00
N CYS A 110 -8.67 10.30 -4.44
CA CYS A 110 -7.53 9.40 -4.36
C CYS A 110 -6.84 9.33 -5.71
N LEU A 111 -5.54 9.69 -5.71
CA LEU A 111 -4.67 9.48 -6.87
C LEU A 111 -4.14 8.05 -6.76
N CYS A 112 -4.53 7.20 -7.68
CA CYS A 112 -4.35 5.76 -7.56
C CYS A 112 -3.19 5.27 -8.41
N TRP A 113 -2.33 4.44 -7.79
CA TRP A 113 -1.19 3.85 -8.49
C TRP A 113 -1.02 2.40 -8.06
N ARG A 114 -0.67 1.56 -9.01
CA ARG A 114 -0.39 0.15 -8.75
C ARG A 114 1.01 -0.17 -9.23
N LEU A 115 1.72 -1.01 -8.47
CA LEU A 115 3.07 -1.43 -8.85
C LEU A 115 3.06 -2.00 -10.27
N GLY A 116 3.98 -1.50 -11.10
CA GLY A 116 4.04 -1.85 -12.51
C GLY A 116 3.51 -0.77 -13.44
N GLU A 117 2.71 0.14 -12.93
CA GLU A 117 2.29 1.29 -13.72
C GLU A 117 3.43 2.30 -13.80
N GLU A 118 3.60 2.91 -14.97
CA GLU A 118 4.73 3.82 -15.18
C GLU A 118 4.59 5.10 -14.38
N LYS A 119 3.36 5.57 -14.24
CA LYS A 119 3.06 6.81 -13.53
C LYS A 119 1.65 6.73 -12.96
N VAL A 120 1.30 7.70 -12.11
CA VAL A 120 -0.07 7.83 -11.62
C VAL A 120 -0.92 8.28 -12.80
N SER A 121 -1.81 7.41 -13.26
CA SER A 121 -2.63 7.63 -14.44
C SER A 121 -4.13 7.66 -14.15
N PHE A 122 -4.51 7.35 -12.90
CA PHE A 122 -5.92 7.22 -12.53
C PHE A 122 -6.19 7.88 -11.20
N PHE A 123 -7.43 8.31 -11.02
CA PHE A 123 -7.91 8.78 -9.73
C PHE A 123 -9.31 8.23 -9.49
N HIS A 124 -9.76 8.25 -8.25
CA HIS A 124 -11.14 7.88 -7.92
C HIS A 124 -11.62 8.72 -6.74
N GLU A 125 -12.93 8.79 -6.59
CA GLU A 125 -13.52 9.47 -5.44
C GLU A 125 -13.16 8.71 -4.17
N MET A 126 -13.11 9.42 -3.05
CA MET A 126 -12.71 8.81 -1.78
C MET A 126 -13.54 7.58 -1.44
N GLU A 127 -14.79 7.55 -1.84
CA GLU A 127 -15.73 6.49 -1.47
C GLU A 127 -15.86 5.38 -2.49
N SER A 128 -15.43 5.61 -3.74
CA SER A 128 -15.70 4.64 -4.80
C SER A 128 -14.68 3.50 -4.90
N GLY A 129 -13.49 3.70 -4.36
CA GLY A 129 -12.43 2.70 -4.45
C GLY A 129 -11.93 2.48 -5.87
N VAL A 130 -11.10 1.46 -6.04
CA VAL A 130 -10.41 1.21 -7.31
C VAL A 130 -11.36 0.92 -8.46
N ALA A 131 -12.56 0.39 -8.18
CA ALA A 131 -13.55 0.12 -9.21
C ALA A 131 -14.05 1.40 -9.90
N GLY A 132 -13.92 2.53 -9.24
CA GLY A 132 -14.31 3.82 -9.79
C GLY A 132 -13.18 4.61 -10.43
N ARG A 133 -12.08 3.96 -10.80
CA ARG A 133 -10.92 4.63 -11.39
C ARG A 133 -11.30 5.40 -12.66
N GLN A 134 -10.80 6.61 -12.73
CA GLN A 134 -10.97 7.48 -13.90
C GLN A 134 -9.59 7.95 -14.35
N PRO A 135 -9.40 8.18 -15.66
CA PRO A 135 -8.11 8.70 -16.13
C PRO A 135 -7.83 10.10 -15.56
N VAL A 136 -6.57 10.35 -15.23
CA VAL A 136 -6.17 11.66 -14.71
C VAL A 136 -6.26 12.77 -15.74
N THR A 137 -6.49 12.44 -17.01
CA THR A 137 -6.77 13.45 -18.04
C THR A 137 -8.00 14.28 -17.70
N GLY A 138 -8.92 13.74 -16.91
CA GLY A 138 -10.11 14.47 -16.46
C GLY A 138 -9.93 15.14 -15.11
N LEU A 139 -8.75 15.05 -14.52
CA LEU A 139 -8.50 15.61 -13.18
C LEU A 139 -8.40 17.14 -13.26
N ASP A 140 -9.16 17.81 -12.42
CA ASP A 140 -9.15 19.25 -12.28
C ASP A 140 -8.61 19.62 -10.90
N GLU A 141 -7.35 20.01 -10.87
CA GLU A 141 -6.65 20.34 -9.61
C GLU A 141 -6.86 21.79 -9.17
N SER A 142 -7.56 22.57 -9.95
CA SER A 142 -7.86 23.95 -9.56
C SER A 142 -8.86 23.96 -8.40
N ASP A 143 -8.76 24.96 -7.57
CA ASP A 143 -9.69 25.15 -6.46
C ASP A 143 -10.89 25.98 -6.86
#